data_f9241734c8398298b29b8eb6f6aeebb3
#
_entry.id   f9241734c8398298b29b8eb6f6aeebb3
#
_cell.length_a   1.000
_cell.length_b   1.000
_cell.length_c   1.000
_cell.angle_alpha   90.00
_cell.angle_beta   90.00
_cell.angle_gamma   90.00
#
_symmetry.space_group_name_H-M   'P 1'
#
loop_
_entity.id
_entity.type
_entity.pdbx_description
1 polymer ?
#
loop_
_entity_poly.entity_id
_entity_poly.type
_entity_poly.pdbx_seq_one_letter_code
_entity_poly.pdbx_strand_id
1 'polypeptide(L)'
;IQKYSTPLSIIGAGIIIAVSLNGSPSNRTPNTAITDSSAFQESVLPAKGVILPITWGDLGAKLVEVGAIDTVKLEALYKDRGGFPPEYQKLIEKNANEKIVITSQNSGYLLNLLWALGLANKNPILEDEMMNPSYGGAGNFASTGGWTLAKGSAMSHYNMHPLIVLTSEQQALVDRVSRNIYRPCCGNSTHFPDCNHGMAMLGLLELMASQ
;
A
#
# COMPACT_ATOMS: atom_id res chain seq x y z
N ILE A 1 -4.01 -34.08 -34.14
CA ILE A 1 -3.48 -34.50 -32.81
C ILE A 1 -3.57 -33.33 -31.78
N GLN A 2 -3.53 -32.09 -32.22
CA GLN A 2 -3.50 -30.92 -31.30
C GLN A 2 -4.88 -30.53 -30.72
N LYS A 3 -5.98 -31.05 -31.23
CA LYS A 3 -7.36 -30.65 -30.89
C LYS A 3 -7.89 -31.25 -29.56
N TYR A 4 -7.19 -32.22 -28.95
CA TYR A 4 -7.62 -32.90 -27.72
C TYR A 4 -6.59 -32.89 -26.57
N SER A 5 -5.46 -32.22 -26.74
CA SER A 5 -4.40 -32.24 -25.74
C SER A 5 -4.78 -31.43 -24.47
N THR A 6 -5.48 -30.30 -24.63
CA THR A 6 -5.88 -29.44 -23.52
C THR A 6 -6.96 -30.05 -22.60
N PRO A 7 -8.04 -30.66 -23.15
CA PRO A 7 -9.03 -31.37 -22.31
C PRO A 7 -8.44 -32.57 -21.56
N LEU A 8 -7.55 -33.34 -22.19
CA LEU A 8 -6.90 -34.47 -21.56
C LEU A 8 -5.94 -34.08 -20.43
N SER A 9 -5.23 -32.97 -20.56
CA SER A 9 -4.36 -32.46 -19.51
C SER A 9 -5.14 -31.94 -18.28
N ILE A 10 -6.31 -31.34 -18.50
CA ILE A 10 -7.19 -30.89 -17.41
C ILE A 10 -7.79 -32.08 -16.66
N ILE A 11 -8.22 -33.14 -17.39
CA ILE A 11 -8.73 -34.36 -16.80
C ILE A 11 -7.62 -35.07 -16.02
N GLY A 12 -6.40 -35.15 -16.57
CA GLY A 12 -5.24 -35.72 -15.89
C GLY A 12 -4.89 -35.03 -14.60
N ALA A 13 -4.88 -33.70 -14.61
CA ALA A 13 -4.65 -32.90 -13.42
C ALA A 13 -5.76 -33.08 -12.36
N GLY A 14 -7.02 -33.16 -12.79
CA GLY A 14 -8.14 -33.41 -11.89
C GLY A 14 -8.06 -34.78 -11.20
N ILE A 15 -7.66 -35.85 -11.93
CA ILE A 15 -7.48 -37.18 -11.37
C ILE A 15 -6.31 -37.21 -10.37
N ILE A 16 -5.20 -36.55 -10.66
CA ILE A 16 -4.04 -36.50 -9.76
C ILE A 16 -4.43 -35.79 -8.44
N ILE A 17 -5.19 -34.71 -8.52
CA ILE A 17 -5.69 -34.00 -7.32
C ILE A 17 -6.67 -34.90 -6.53
N ALA A 18 -7.59 -35.58 -7.20
CA ALA A 18 -8.56 -36.46 -6.55
C ALA A 18 -7.88 -37.67 -5.87
N VAL A 19 -6.87 -38.26 -6.50
CA VAL A 19 -6.09 -39.38 -5.90
C VAL A 19 -5.25 -38.89 -4.72
N SER A 20 -4.71 -37.67 -4.79
CA SER A 20 -3.97 -37.05 -3.66
C SER A 20 -4.86 -36.77 -2.46
N LEU A 21 -6.15 -36.49 -2.69
CA LEU A 21 -7.12 -36.22 -1.61
C LEU A 21 -7.70 -37.51 -0.99
N ASN A 22 -7.69 -38.63 -1.73
CA ASN A 22 -8.26 -39.93 -1.30
C ASN A 22 -7.22 -40.96 -0.83
N GLY A 23 -5.94 -40.60 -0.83
CA GLY A 23 -4.86 -41.48 -0.37
C GLY A 23 -4.86 -41.67 1.13
N SER A 24 -5.28 -42.85 1.58
CA SER A 24 -5.15 -43.53 2.89
C SER A 24 -5.23 -42.70 4.17
N PRO A 25 -6.04 -43.13 5.15
CA PRO A 25 -5.95 -42.62 6.49
C PRO A 25 -4.66 -43.10 7.15
N SER A 26 -3.54 -42.45 6.89
CA SER A 26 -2.42 -42.55 7.80
C SER A 26 -2.87 -41.83 9.08
N ASN A 27 -2.76 -42.49 10.24
CA ASN A 27 -2.82 -41.97 11.57
C ASN A 27 -1.79 -40.83 11.71
N ARG A 28 -2.03 -39.71 11.06
CA ARG A 28 -1.45 -38.43 11.45
C ARG A 28 -2.33 -37.97 12.61
N THR A 29 -1.86 -38.14 13.82
CA THR A 29 -2.23 -37.25 14.90
C THR A 29 -2.38 -35.87 14.27
N PRO A 30 -3.50 -35.15 14.49
CA PRO A 30 -3.58 -33.78 14.04
C PRO A 30 -2.39 -33.09 14.68
N ASN A 31 -1.33 -32.90 13.87
CA ASN A 31 -0.25 -32.03 14.24
C ASN A 31 -0.96 -30.69 14.42
N THR A 32 -1.13 -30.29 15.66
CA THR A 32 -1.69 -29.02 16.11
C THR A 32 -0.72 -27.89 15.70
N ALA A 33 -0.39 -27.83 14.43
CA ALA A 33 0.13 -26.69 13.72
C ALA A 33 -1.06 -25.94 13.09
N ILE A 34 -2.14 -25.82 13.82
CA ILE A 34 -2.85 -24.55 13.91
C ILE A 34 -1.90 -23.73 14.79
N THR A 35 -0.73 -23.46 14.25
CA THR A 35 0.12 -22.38 14.68
C THR A 35 -0.82 -21.20 14.73
N ASP A 36 -1.15 -20.89 15.90
CA ASP A 36 -1.95 -19.86 16.43
C ASP A 36 -1.97 -18.67 15.46
N SER A 37 -2.91 -18.71 14.50
CA SER A 37 -3.06 -17.62 13.53
C SER A 37 -3.32 -16.31 14.26
N SER A 38 -3.85 -16.40 15.48
CA SER A 38 -4.07 -15.27 16.37
C SER A 38 -2.75 -14.75 16.94
N ALA A 39 -1.82 -15.62 17.34
CA ALA A 39 -0.51 -15.20 17.84
C ALA A 39 0.34 -14.60 16.69
N PHE A 40 0.26 -15.17 15.49
CA PHE A 40 0.92 -14.58 14.31
C PHE A 40 0.29 -13.23 13.94
N GLN A 41 -1.02 -13.14 13.93
CA GLN A 41 -1.75 -11.91 13.64
C GLN A 41 -1.43 -10.83 14.68
N GLU A 42 -1.40 -11.19 15.97
CA GLU A 42 -1.01 -10.27 17.05
C GLU A 42 0.45 -9.81 16.92
N SER A 43 1.35 -10.65 16.42
CA SER A 43 2.75 -10.27 16.19
C SER A 43 2.93 -9.27 15.04
N VAL A 44 2.08 -9.34 14.00
CA VAL A 44 2.14 -8.46 12.83
C VAL A 44 1.37 -7.17 13.04
N LEU A 45 0.17 -7.27 13.63
CA LEU A 45 -0.70 -6.13 13.93
C LEU A 45 -1.32 -6.32 15.32
N PRO A 46 -0.62 -5.92 16.38
CA PRO A 46 -1.10 -6.03 17.75
C PRO A 46 -2.46 -5.35 17.94
N ALA A 47 -3.29 -5.89 18.81
CA ALA A 47 -4.61 -5.31 19.12
C ALA A 47 -4.51 -3.85 19.59
N LYS A 48 -3.41 -3.48 20.26
CA LYS A 48 -3.10 -2.10 20.68
C LYS A 48 -2.57 -1.23 19.55
N GLY A 49 -2.37 -1.80 18.36
CA GLY A 49 -1.75 -1.14 17.21
C GLY A 49 -0.22 -1.06 17.28
N VAL A 50 0.36 -0.58 16.18
CA VAL A 50 1.80 -0.33 16.03
C VAL A 50 2.03 1.17 16.07
N ILE A 51 2.82 1.63 17.04
CA ILE A 51 3.20 3.04 17.17
C ILE A 51 4.42 3.29 16.31
N LEU A 52 4.30 4.17 15.33
CA LEU A 52 5.42 4.63 14.52
C LEU A 52 6.16 5.77 15.25
N PRO A 53 7.50 5.85 15.16
CA PRO A 53 8.29 6.90 15.83
C PRO A 53 8.23 8.26 15.11
N ILE A 54 7.15 8.53 14.37
CA ILE A 54 6.95 9.70 13.52
C ILE A 54 5.60 10.35 13.79
N THR A 55 5.48 11.62 13.39
CA THR A 55 4.24 12.39 13.45
C THR A 55 3.76 12.73 12.04
N TRP A 56 2.45 12.88 11.87
CA TRP A 56 1.86 13.28 10.58
C TRP A 56 2.01 14.79 10.32
N GLY A 57 1.96 15.59 11.37
CA GLY A 57 2.09 17.06 11.28
C GLY A 57 0.95 17.71 10.49
N ASP A 58 1.32 18.56 9.56
CA ASP A 58 0.41 19.32 8.68
C ASP A 58 0.27 18.72 7.28
N LEU A 59 0.84 17.53 7.04
CA LEU A 59 0.87 16.92 5.71
C LEU A 59 -0.52 16.70 5.12
N GLY A 60 -1.51 16.31 5.94
CA GLY A 60 -2.87 16.12 5.45
C GLY A 60 -3.50 17.42 4.97
N ALA A 61 -3.33 18.52 5.72
CA ALA A 61 -3.80 19.84 5.30
C ALA A 61 -3.12 20.30 4.00
N LYS A 62 -1.81 20.07 3.87
CA LYS A 62 -1.06 20.35 2.64
C LYS A 62 -1.55 19.52 1.45
N LEU A 63 -1.82 18.22 1.64
CA LEU A 63 -2.36 17.35 0.60
C LEU A 63 -3.75 17.81 0.11
N VAL A 64 -4.58 18.32 1.01
CA VAL A 64 -5.87 18.92 0.67
C VAL A 64 -5.68 20.27 -0.04
N GLU A 65 -4.77 21.11 0.43
CA GLU A 65 -4.48 22.43 -0.15
C GLU A 65 -4.02 22.30 -1.61
N VAL A 66 -3.05 21.42 -1.88
CA VAL A 66 -2.57 21.20 -3.24
C VAL A 66 -3.57 20.40 -4.11
N GLY A 67 -4.62 19.84 -3.53
CA GLY A 67 -5.66 19.08 -4.24
C GLY A 67 -5.30 17.62 -4.52
N ALA A 68 -4.20 17.10 -3.95
CA ALA A 68 -3.89 15.68 -3.99
C ALA A 68 -4.94 14.84 -3.27
N ILE A 69 -5.63 15.44 -2.29
CA ILE A 69 -6.83 14.91 -1.65
C ILE A 69 -7.99 15.89 -1.85
N ASP A 70 -9.10 15.41 -2.43
CA ASP A 70 -10.39 16.06 -2.44
C ASP A 70 -11.21 15.55 -1.24
N THR A 71 -11.49 16.44 -0.29
CA THR A 71 -12.19 16.07 0.96
C THR A 71 -13.59 15.54 0.70
N VAL A 72 -14.30 16.06 -0.31
CA VAL A 72 -15.64 15.58 -0.67
C VAL A 72 -15.61 14.14 -1.16
N LYS A 73 -14.61 13.80 -2.00
CA LYS A 73 -14.42 12.42 -2.48
C LYS A 73 -13.96 11.50 -1.37
N LEU A 74 -13.09 11.98 -0.49
CA LEU A 74 -12.60 11.20 0.65
C LEU A 74 -13.74 10.88 1.63
N GLU A 75 -14.56 11.85 1.99
CA GLU A 75 -15.74 11.65 2.85
C GLU A 75 -16.76 10.71 2.21
N ALA A 76 -17.02 10.86 0.91
CA ALA A 76 -17.90 9.98 0.17
C ALA A 76 -17.46 8.51 0.18
N LEU A 77 -16.12 8.28 0.11
CA LEU A 77 -15.55 6.92 0.19
C LEU A 77 -15.89 6.21 1.51
N TYR A 78 -16.01 6.97 2.60
CA TYR A 78 -16.27 6.42 3.95
C TYR A 78 -17.74 6.48 4.36
N LYS A 79 -18.60 7.14 3.60
CA LYS A 79 -20.02 7.33 3.92
C LYS A 79 -20.72 6.01 4.24
N ASP A 80 -20.53 5.00 3.40
CA ASP A 80 -21.17 3.70 3.53
C ASP A 80 -20.38 2.71 4.42
N ARG A 81 -19.27 3.18 5.00
CA ARG A 81 -18.37 2.39 5.86
C ARG A 81 -18.40 2.84 7.33
N GLY A 82 -19.49 3.48 7.75
CA GLY A 82 -19.64 4.02 9.10
C GLY A 82 -19.29 5.51 9.23
N GLY A 83 -19.04 6.20 8.11
CA GLY A 83 -18.73 7.63 8.09
C GLY A 83 -17.25 7.93 8.22
N PHE A 84 -16.94 9.20 8.39
CA PHE A 84 -15.58 9.72 8.52
C PHE A 84 -15.35 10.14 9.98
N PRO A 85 -14.67 9.31 10.79
CA PRO A 85 -14.50 9.58 12.21
C PRO A 85 -13.74 10.88 12.48
N PRO A 86 -14.05 11.61 13.57
CA PRO A 86 -13.38 12.86 13.92
C PRO A 86 -11.86 12.75 14.09
N GLU A 87 -11.37 11.59 14.54
CA GLU A 87 -9.95 11.31 14.66
C GLU A 87 -9.24 11.26 13.31
N TYR A 88 -9.94 10.85 12.24
CA TYR A 88 -9.38 10.84 10.87
C TYR A 88 -9.48 12.23 10.24
N GLN A 89 -10.53 12.98 10.56
CA GLN A 89 -10.70 14.36 10.10
C GLN A 89 -9.56 15.25 10.58
N LYS A 90 -9.09 15.08 11.81
CA LYS A 90 -7.92 15.80 12.33
C LYS A 90 -6.66 15.63 11.48
N LEU A 91 -6.48 14.46 10.86
CA LEU A 91 -5.30 14.17 10.03
C LEU A 91 -5.29 14.94 8.70
N ILE A 92 -6.43 15.44 8.23
CA ILE A 92 -6.53 16.22 6.98
C ILE A 92 -6.76 17.73 7.20
N GLU A 93 -7.04 18.14 8.42
CA GLU A 93 -7.37 19.55 8.70
C GLU A 93 -6.17 20.36 9.20
N LYS A 94 -5.44 19.88 10.20
CA LYS A 94 -4.33 20.63 10.85
C LYS A 94 -3.33 19.71 11.55
N ASN A 95 -2.28 20.33 12.13
CA ASN A 95 -1.18 19.71 12.87
C ASN A 95 -1.59 18.53 13.75
N ALA A 96 -1.41 17.34 13.23
CA ALA A 96 -1.53 16.09 13.96
C ALA A 96 -0.15 15.75 14.56
N ASN A 97 0.16 16.34 15.71
CA ASN A 97 1.48 16.21 16.37
C ASN A 97 1.62 14.91 17.19
N GLU A 98 0.57 14.11 17.26
CA GLU A 98 0.64 12.80 17.89
C GLU A 98 1.37 11.80 16.98
N LYS A 99 2.00 10.80 17.60
CA LYS A 99 2.62 9.70 16.84
C LYS A 99 1.56 8.93 16.07
N ILE A 100 1.89 8.50 14.87
CA ILE A 100 1.02 7.66 14.07
C ILE A 100 0.90 6.30 14.74
N VAL A 101 -0.33 5.86 14.99
CA VAL A 101 -0.64 4.52 15.50
C VAL A 101 -1.42 3.79 14.40
N ILE A 102 -0.87 2.68 13.89
CA ILE A 102 -1.53 1.84 12.90
C ILE A 102 -2.31 0.74 13.64
N THR A 103 -3.60 0.64 13.39
CA THR A 103 -4.49 -0.39 13.91
C THR A 103 -5.23 -1.08 12.78
N SER A 104 -5.88 -2.21 13.05
CA SER A 104 -6.76 -2.88 12.07
C SER A 104 -7.92 -1.99 11.62
N GLN A 105 -8.39 -1.07 12.48
CA GLN A 105 -9.51 -0.18 12.20
C GLN A 105 -9.12 1.00 11.30
N ASN A 106 -7.89 1.54 11.46
CA ASN A 106 -7.47 2.73 10.74
C ASN A 106 -6.49 2.47 9.58
N SER A 107 -6.00 1.25 9.42
CA SER A 107 -4.97 0.92 8.42
C SER A 107 -5.36 1.30 7.00
N GLY A 108 -6.62 1.06 6.61
CA GLY A 108 -7.12 1.44 5.28
C GLY A 108 -7.18 2.96 5.07
N TYR A 109 -7.47 3.72 6.13
CA TYR A 109 -7.46 5.17 6.09
C TYR A 109 -6.04 5.73 5.99
N LEU A 110 -5.15 5.25 6.86
CA LEU A 110 -3.74 5.65 6.81
C LEU A 110 -3.07 5.26 5.49
N LEU A 111 -3.46 4.10 4.91
CA LEU A 111 -3.03 3.72 3.57
C LEU A 111 -3.37 4.81 2.55
N ASN A 112 -4.59 5.36 2.55
CA ASN A 112 -4.98 6.40 1.60
C ASN A 112 -4.20 7.70 1.81
N LEU A 113 -3.95 8.12 3.06
CA LEU A 113 -3.15 9.32 3.33
C LEU A 113 -1.70 9.16 2.88
N LEU A 114 -1.08 8.04 3.20
CA LEU A 114 0.29 7.72 2.79
C LEU A 114 0.40 7.51 1.28
N TRP A 115 -0.62 6.96 0.64
CA TRP A 115 -0.68 6.84 -0.82
C TRP A 115 -0.75 8.21 -1.49
N ALA A 116 -1.61 9.12 -0.99
CA ALA A 116 -1.66 10.49 -1.47
C ALA A 116 -0.31 11.20 -1.32
N LEU A 117 0.36 11.01 -0.17
CA LEU A 117 1.68 11.56 0.10
C LEU A 117 2.71 11.04 -0.89
N GLY A 118 2.86 9.72 -1.01
CA GLY A 118 3.85 9.11 -1.91
C GLY A 118 3.62 9.48 -3.37
N LEU A 119 2.34 9.57 -3.81
CA LEU A 119 2.00 9.99 -5.17
C LEU A 119 2.34 11.46 -5.44
N ALA A 120 2.02 12.34 -4.48
CA ALA A 120 2.06 13.78 -4.69
C ALA A 120 3.43 14.38 -4.38
N ASN A 121 4.17 13.81 -3.41
CA ASN A 121 5.47 14.32 -3.01
C ASN A 121 6.49 14.19 -4.13
N LYS A 122 7.31 15.23 -4.30
CA LYS A 122 8.38 15.24 -5.29
C LYS A 122 9.54 14.35 -4.85
N ASN A 123 9.80 13.27 -5.59
CA ASN A 123 10.87 12.32 -5.29
C ASN A 123 11.51 11.77 -6.58
N PRO A 124 12.84 11.71 -6.70
CA PRO A 124 13.53 11.16 -7.87
C PRO A 124 13.15 9.72 -8.24
N ILE A 125 12.77 8.89 -7.25
CA ILE A 125 12.30 7.51 -7.46
C ILE A 125 11.12 7.46 -8.44
N LEU A 126 10.26 8.48 -8.44
CA LEU A 126 9.10 8.55 -9.33
C LEU A 126 9.45 9.04 -10.74
N GLU A 127 10.65 9.56 -10.96
CA GLU A 127 11.14 10.02 -12.27
C GLU A 127 11.80 8.90 -13.08
N ASP A 128 12.12 7.77 -12.46
CA ASP A 128 12.88 6.65 -13.04
C ASP A 128 11.96 5.63 -13.77
N GLU A 129 11.94 4.41 -13.32
CA GLU A 129 11.30 3.27 -13.97
C GLU A 129 9.78 3.45 -14.19
N MET A 130 9.09 4.11 -13.25
CA MET A 130 7.65 4.41 -13.34
C MET A 130 7.28 5.27 -14.56
N MET A 131 8.19 6.10 -15.03
CA MET A 131 7.98 6.96 -16.21
C MET A 131 8.45 6.33 -17.51
N ASN A 132 8.95 5.10 -17.48
CA ASN A 132 9.43 4.40 -18.66
C ASN A 132 8.30 4.29 -19.72
N PRO A 133 8.52 4.79 -20.96
CA PRO A 133 7.51 4.72 -22.03
C PRO A 133 7.06 3.30 -22.38
N SER A 134 7.89 2.29 -22.14
CA SER A 134 7.52 0.88 -22.38
C SER A 134 6.33 0.41 -21.51
N TYR A 135 6.08 1.06 -20.38
CA TYR A 135 4.92 0.83 -19.53
C TYR A 135 3.74 1.77 -19.82
N GLY A 136 3.90 2.68 -20.77
CA GLY A 136 2.88 3.68 -21.10
C GLY A 136 2.80 4.85 -20.10
N GLY A 137 3.79 4.96 -19.21
CA GLY A 137 3.91 6.01 -18.20
C GLY A 137 3.18 5.72 -16.90
N ALA A 138 3.44 6.54 -15.88
CA ALA A 138 2.97 6.35 -14.51
C ALA A 138 1.44 6.27 -14.38
N GLY A 139 0.70 6.94 -15.24
CA GLY A 139 -0.78 6.93 -15.23
C GLY A 139 -1.42 5.57 -15.47
N ASN A 140 -0.70 4.61 -16.07
CA ASN A 140 -1.19 3.27 -16.33
C ASN A 140 -1.07 2.33 -15.12
N PHE A 141 -0.32 2.72 -14.10
CA PHE A 141 -0.19 1.92 -12.90
C PHE A 141 -1.35 2.16 -11.91
N ALA A 142 -1.71 1.13 -11.16
CA ALA A 142 -2.76 1.20 -10.14
C ALA A 142 -2.44 2.25 -9.06
N SER A 143 -1.17 2.51 -8.80
CA SER A 143 -0.73 3.54 -7.85
C SER A 143 -1.08 4.96 -8.27
N THR A 144 -1.23 5.24 -9.56
CA THR A 144 -1.53 6.57 -10.08
C THR A 144 -2.90 6.62 -10.73
N GLY A 145 -3.16 5.79 -11.75
CA GLY A 145 -4.47 5.72 -12.39
C GLY A 145 -5.60 5.25 -11.47
N GLY A 146 -5.26 4.48 -10.44
CA GLY A 146 -6.20 4.06 -9.40
C GLY A 146 -6.49 5.11 -8.32
N TRP A 147 -5.74 6.22 -8.27
CA TRP A 147 -5.96 7.28 -7.29
C TRP A 147 -7.13 8.19 -7.73
N THR A 148 -8.30 7.94 -7.19
CA THR A 148 -9.55 8.63 -7.55
C THR A 148 -9.91 9.79 -6.62
N LEU A 149 -9.15 9.99 -5.55
CA LEU A 149 -9.45 10.98 -4.52
C LEU A 149 -8.81 12.36 -4.76
N ALA A 150 -8.13 12.57 -5.89
CA ALA A 150 -7.56 13.86 -6.25
C ALA A 150 -8.61 14.83 -6.80
N LYS A 151 -8.38 16.13 -6.66
CA LYS A 151 -9.02 17.16 -7.46
C LYS A 151 -8.47 17.08 -8.89
N GLY A 152 -9.34 16.83 -9.87
CA GLY A 152 -8.89 16.60 -11.24
C GLY A 152 -8.26 15.22 -11.44
N SER A 153 -7.19 15.16 -12.23
CA SER A 153 -6.46 13.93 -12.55
C SER A 153 -5.38 13.63 -11.51
N ALA A 154 -5.19 12.36 -11.15
CA ALA A 154 -4.07 11.92 -10.32
C ALA A 154 -2.71 12.33 -10.93
N MET A 155 -2.59 12.27 -12.26
CA MET A 155 -1.36 12.68 -12.97
C MET A 155 -1.02 14.16 -12.79
N SER A 156 -2.00 15.04 -12.51
CA SER A 156 -1.73 16.44 -12.22
C SER A 156 -1.05 16.66 -10.88
N HIS A 157 -1.01 15.64 -10.04
CA HIS A 157 -0.38 15.67 -8.72
C HIS A 157 0.82 14.74 -8.61
N TYR A 158 0.98 13.78 -9.55
CA TYR A 158 2.05 12.81 -9.55
C TYR A 158 3.43 13.47 -9.57
N ASN A 159 4.21 13.30 -8.49
CA ASN A 159 5.58 13.82 -8.35
C ASN A 159 5.70 15.36 -8.48
N MET A 160 4.66 16.11 -8.09
CA MET A 160 4.59 17.55 -8.38
C MET A 160 4.85 18.45 -7.18
N HIS A 161 4.61 17.98 -5.95
CA HIS A 161 4.54 18.86 -4.79
C HIS A 161 5.69 18.57 -3.82
N PRO A 162 6.54 19.56 -3.49
CA PRO A 162 7.63 19.39 -2.51
C PRO A 162 7.05 19.45 -1.06
N LEU A 163 6.24 18.43 -0.69
CA LEU A 163 5.59 18.36 0.62
C LEU A 163 6.59 17.99 1.72
N ILE A 164 7.51 17.07 1.39
CA ILE A 164 8.66 16.68 2.21
C ILE A 164 9.91 16.88 1.35
N VAL A 165 10.83 17.71 1.86
CA VAL A 165 12.12 17.94 1.21
C VAL A 165 13.18 17.17 1.98
N LEU A 166 13.74 16.15 1.35
CA LEU A 166 14.79 15.31 1.94
C LEU A 166 16.18 15.89 1.66
N THR A 167 17.11 15.74 2.61
CA THR A 167 18.53 15.95 2.31
C THR A 167 19.05 14.84 1.39
N SER A 168 20.25 15.03 0.82
CA SER A 168 20.87 14.01 -0.04
C SER A 168 21.06 12.68 0.70
N GLU A 169 21.42 12.72 1.98
CA GLU A 169 21.61 11.54 2.83
C GLU A 169 20.28 10.84 3.12
N GLN A 170 19.24 11.60 3.42
CA GLN A 170 17.88 11.07 3.64
C GLN A 170 17.33 10.44 2.37
N GLN A 171 17.51 11.11 1.21
CA GLN A 171 17.09 10.56 -0.08
C GLN A 171 17.85 9.26 -0.41
N ALA A 172 19.17 9.21 -0.18
CA ALA A 172 19.95 8.00 -0.37
C ALA A 172 19.52 6.86 0.57
N LEU A 173 19.05 7.18 1.78
CA LEU A 173 18.46 6.20 2.70
C LEU A 173 17.14 5.66 2.14
N VAL A 174 16.25 6.52 1.68
CA VAL A 174 14.96 6.12 1.07
C VAL A 174 15.21 5.24 -0.16
N ASP A 175 16.11 5.63 -1.05
CA ASP A 175 16.49 4.84 -2.24
C ASP A 175 16.97 3.44 -1.85
N ARG A 176 17.92 3.35 -0.92
CA ARG A 176 18.47 2.06 -0.47
C ARG A 176 17.44 1.18 0.20
N VAL A 177 16.62 1.74 1.10
CA VAL A 177 15.63 0.97 1.87
C VAL A 177 14.49 0.52 0.97
N SER A 178 13.99 1.39 0.09
CA SER A 178 12.89 1.08 -0.82
C SER A 178 13.20 -0.09 -1.78
N ARG A 179 14.46 -0.26 -2.19
CA ARG A 179 14.91 -1.40 -3.01
C ARG A 179 14.83 -2.75 -2.29
N ASN A 180 14.83 -2.75 -0.96
CA ASN A 180 14.89 -3.96 -0.13
C ASN A 180 13.57 -4.28 0.57
N ILE A 181 12.52 -3.48 0.38
CA ILE A 181 11.17 -3.75 0.88
C ILE A 181 10.30 -4.23 -0.27
N TYR A 182 9.93 -5.51 -0.23
CA TYR A 182 9.10 -6.16 -1.25
C TYR A 182 7.67 -6.34 -0.77
N ARG A 183 6.73 -6.21 -1.69
CA ARG A 183 5.30 -6.39 -1.40
C ARG A 183 4.89 -7.84 -1.67
N PRO A 184 4.29 -8.52 -0.68
CA PRO A 184 3.90 -9.93 -0.85
C PRO A 184 2.87 -10.15 -1.95
N CYS A 185 2.04 -9.13 -2.27
CA CYS A 185 0.97 -9.23 -3.26
C CYS A 185 1.46 -9.29 -4.71
N CYS A 186 2.60 -8.69 -5.04
CA CYS A 186 3.11 -8.58 -6.42
C CYS A 186 4.60 -8.91 -6.56
N GLY A 187 5.36 -9.00 -5.45
CA GLY A 187 6.79 -9.24 -5.46
C GLY A 187 7.64 -8.05 -5.90
N ASN A 188 7.04 -6.89 -6.22
CA ASN A 188 7.77 -5.68 -6.59
C ASN A 188 8.32 -4.96 -5.37
N SER A 189 9.50 -4.35 -5.50
CA SER A 189 10.09 -3.51 -4.45
C SER A 189 9.33 -2.19 -4.31
N THR A 190 9.45 -1.54 -3.16
CA THR A 190 8.91 -0.19 -2.94
C THR A 190 9.54 0.86 -3.85
N HIS A 191 10.76 0.60 -4.35
CA HIS A 191 11.43 1.46 -5.32
C HIS A 191 10.72 1.51 -6.69
N PHE A 192 9.87 0.53 -6.99
CA PHE A 192 8.94 0.51 -8.11
C PHE A 192 7.51 0.50 -7.59
N PRO A 193 6.95 1.66 -7.20
CA PRO A 193 5.68 1.76 -6.46
C PRO A 193 4.46 1.73 -7.41
N ASP A 194 4.29 0.65 -8.16
CA ASP A 194 3.27 0.44 -9.19
C ASP A 194 1.84 0.22 -8.66
N CYS A 195 1.67 -0.04 -7.36
CA CYS A 195 0.37 -0.19 -6.71
C CYS A 195 0.20 0.74 -5.51
N ASN A 196 -1.03 0.85 -4.97
CA ASN A 196 -1.37 1.67 -3.82
C ASN A 196 -0.48 1.39 -2.59
N HIS A 197 -0.23 0.11 -2.28
CA HIS A 197 0.65 -0.25 -1.15
C HIS A 197 2.09 0.18 -1.38
N GLY A 198 2.62 0.04 -2.61
CA GLY A 198 3.97 0.50 -2.95
C GLY A 198 4.10 2.00 -2.83
N MET A 199 3.13 2.75 -3.34
CA MET A 199 3.11 4.20 -3.27
C MET A 199 2.94 4.70 -1.84
N ALA A 200 2.07 4.07 -1.05
CA ALA A 200 1.91 4.40 0.37
C ALA A 200 3.17 4.09 1.19
N MET A 201 3.86 2.99 0.87
CA MET A 201 5.12 2.65 1.52
C MET A 201 6.22 3.65 1.16
N LEU A 202 6.29 4.12 -0.09
CA LEU A 202 7.21 5.20 -0.47
C LEU A 202 6.95 6.45 0.36
N GLY A 203 5.70 6.92 0.45
CA GLY A 203 5.33 8.07 1.27
C GLY A 203 5.67 7.89 2.76
N LEU A 204 5.51 6.67 3.28
CA LEU A 204 5.92 6.35 4.65
C LEU A 204 7.44 6.44 4.84
N LEU A 205 8.22 5.92 3.90
CA LEU A 205 9.69 5.98 3.96
C LEU A 205 10.21 7.41 3.89
N GLU A 206 9.61 8.24 3.02
CA GLU A 206 9.93 9.67 2.94
C GLU A 206 9.66 10.39 4.26
N LEU A 207 8.49 10.13 4.85
CA LEU A 207 8.11 10.71 6.14
C LEU A 207 9.05 10.24 7.25
N MET A 208 9.39 8.95 7.30
CA MET A 208 10.33 8.40 8.30
C MET A 208 11.73 8.96 8.14
N ALA A 209 12.21 9.15 6.91
CA ALA A 209 13.54 9.69 6.67
C ALA A 209 13.65 11.18 6.99
N SER A 210 12.53 11.91 6.97
CA SER A 210 12.50 13.36 7.24
C SER A 210 12.54 13.71 8.72
N GLN A 211 12.30 12.75 9.63
CA GLN A 211 12.19 12.95 11.08
C GLN A 211 13.24 12.15 11.85
#